data_62d638e05651fb658ab8c67c3de9168b
#
_entry.id   62d638e05651fb658ab8c67c3de9168b
#
_cell.length_a   1.000
_cell.length_b   1.000
_cell.length_c   1.000
_cell.angle_alpha   90.00
_cell.angle_beta   90.00
_cell.angle_gamma   90.00
#
_symmetry.space_group_name_H-M   'P 1'
#
loop_
_entity.id
_entity.type
_entity.pdbx_description
1 polymer ?
#
loop_
_entity_poly.entity_id
_entity_poly.type
_entity_poly.pdbx_seq_one_letter_code
_entity_poly.pdbx_strand_id
1 'polypeptide(L)'
;MKRFWTTTLTAAAIMAASAGAGHTQEEGISKAKADAFDARMFAGPPGNKTYACFVRHYDPDHLARHPKQKVSAMKLLATAEIPSDQKTYNYSFRLGVKYRHRPGDFDSSGDCGHVVAEDTGKEIRLGCGVDCDGGGIDVALSKDDKSAIIRLDRITVWQRNKPDDDAADALLAGADDKIFRLDRADTRECTELVTDRKELAALRHK
;
A
#
# COMPACT_ATOMS: atom_id res chain seq x y z
N MET A 1 -32.15 24.04 85.33
CA MET A 1 -31.46 23.01 84.52
C MET A 1 -32.12 23.04 83.14
N LYS A 2 -31.48 23.71 82.16
CA LYS A 2 -31.99 23.76 80.74
C LYS A 2 -30.87 23.21 79.86
N ARG A 3 -31.16 22.09 79.26
CA ARG A 3 -30.23 21.44 78.28
C ARG A 3 -30.49 22.05 76.89
N PHE A 4 -29.48 22.66 76.30
CA PHE A 4 -29.51 23.08 74.91
C PHE A 4 -28.96 21.93 74.07
N TRP A 5 -29.76 21.48 73.09
CA TRP A 5 -29.34 20.57 72.05
C TRP A 5 -28.92 21.40 70.84
N THR A 6 -27.66 21.29 70.49
CA THR A 6 -27.13 21.81 69.24
C THR A 6 -27.14 20.73 68.18
N THR A 7 -27.95 20.90 67.15
CA THR A 7 -27.98 20.06 65.95
C THR A 7 -26.94 20.57 64.93
N THR A 8 -25.90 19.78 64.67
CA THR A 8 -24.94 20.03 63.60
C THR A 8 -25.47 19.46 62.29
N LEU A 9 -25.75 20.37 61.33
CA LEU A 9 -26.03 19.98 59.93
C LEU A 9 -24.70 19.71 59.23
N THR A 10 -24.45 18.47 58.83
CA THR A 10 -23.37 18.08 57.91
C THR A 10 -23.86 18.20 56.47
N ALA A 11 -23.34 19.17 55.74
CA ALA A 11 -23.56 19.32 54.31
C ALA A 11 -22.64 18.32 53.57
N ALA A 12 -23.22 17.33 52.95
CA ALA A 12 -22.49 16.42 52.04
C ALA A 12 -22.39 17.05 50.65
N ALA A 13 -21.16 17.45 50.26
CA ALA A 13 -20.89 17.92 48.93
C ALA A 13 -20.71 16.69 48.00
N ILE A 14 -21.68 16.49 47.10
CA ILE A 14 -21.58 15.47 46.03
C ILE A 14 -20.74 16.07 44.90
N MET A 15 -19.47 15.64 44.79
CA MET A 15 -18.66 15.87 43.59
C MET A 15 -19.13 14.92 42.50
N ALA A 16 -19.84 15.46 41.51
CA ALA A 16 -20.09 14.74 40.24
C ALA A 16 -18.80 14.71 39.42
N ALA A 17 -18.10 13.60 39.47
CA ALA A 17 -17.00 13.32 38.53
C ALA A 17 -17.62 13.04 37.15
N SER A 18 -17.61 14.01 36.25
CA SER A 18 -17.90 13.81 34.84
C SER A 18 -16.73 13.04 34.22
N ALA A 19 -16.85 11.70 34.15
CA ALA A 19 -16.01 10.87 33.33
C ALA A 19 -16.29 11.21 31.86
N GLY A 20 -15.49 12.10 31.29
CA GLY A 20 -15.45 12.30 29.86
C GLY A 20 -14.98 11.00 29.22
N ALA A 21 -15.91 10.24 28.64
CA ALA A 21 -15.57 9.15 27.76
C ALA A 21 -14.84 9.73 26.54
N GLY A 22 -13.52 9.76 26.61
CA GLY A 22 -12.68 10.00 25.45
C GLY A 22 -12.95 8.88 24.45
N HIS A 23 -13.83 9.12 23.49
CA HIS A 23 -13.90 8.33 22.29
C HIS A 23 -12.60 8.61 21.54
N THR A 24 -11.62 7.71 21.65
CA THR A 24 -10.58 7.57 20.64
C THR A 24 -11.30 7.09 19.38
N GLN A 25 -11.80 8.04 18.59
CA GLN A 25 -12.11 7.75 17.19
C GLN A 25 -10.76 7.32 16.60
N GLU A 26 -10.67 6.06 16.20
CA GLU A 26 -9.73 5.68 15.14
C GLU A 26 -10.11 6.60 13.97
N GLU A 27 -9.33 7.65 13.78
CA GLU A 27 -9.52 8.55 12.65
C GLU A 27 -9.18 7.76 11.40
N GLY A 28 -10.18 7.13 10.81
CA GLY A 28 -10.09 6.55 9.49
C GLY A 28 -9.58 7.61 8.51
N ILE A 29 -8.89 7.19 7.48
CA ILE A 29 -8.37 8.11 6.46
C ILE A 29 -9.54 8.90 5.87
N SER A 30 -9.51 10.23 5.99
CA SER A 30 -10.56 11.05 5.41
C SER A 30 -10.56 10.93 3.88
N LYS A 31 -11.75 10.98 3.29
CA LYS A 31 -11.91 10.94 1.82
C LYS A 31 -11.00 11.95 1.12
N ALA A 32 -10.88 13.17 1.64
CA ALA A 32 -10.04 14.21 1.06
C ALA A 32 -8.55 13.81 1.02
N LYS A 33 -8.05 13.12 2.05
CA LYS A 33 -6.66 12.63 2.06
C LYS A 33 -6.47 11.48 1.07
N ALA A 34 -7.44 10.57 0.97
CA ALA A 34 -7.43 9.50 -0.02
C ALA A 34 -7.47 10.06 -1.44
N ASP A 35 -8.41 10.94 -1.75
CA ASP A 35 -8.52 11.58 -3.07
C ASP A 35 -7.25 12.36 -3.46
N ALA A 36 -6.61 13.04 -2.50
CA ALA A 36 -5.35 13.75 -2.74
C ALA A 36 -4.19 12.78 -3.05
N PHE A 37 -4.12 11.65 -2.37
CA PHE A 37 -3.14 10.61 -2.69
C PHE A 37 -3.41 10.01 -4.08
N ASP A 38 -4.66 9.70 -4.40
CA ASP A 38 -5.06 9.12 -5.69
C ASP A 38 -4.72 10.04 -6.86
N ALA A 39 -5.00 11.33 -6.72
CA ALA A 39 -4.66 12.32 -7.75
C ALA A 39 -3.16 12.36 -8.05
N ARG A 40 -2.31 12.13 -7.04
CA ARG A 40 -0.86 12.02 -7.19
C ARG A 40 -0.46 10.66 -7.78
N MET A 41 -1.04 9.57 -7.28
CA MET A 41 -0.75 8.19 -7.72
C MET A 41 -1.09 7.99 -9.20
N PHE A 42 -2.24 8.49 -9.63
CA PHE A 42 -2.76 8.28 -10.98
C PHE A 42 -2.57 9.47 -11.93
N ALA A 43 -1.77 10.48 -11.52
CA ALA A 43 -1.50 11.71 -12.28
C ALA A 43 -2.78 12.48 -12.64
N GLY A 44 -3.74 12.51 -11.73
CA GLY A 44 -5.04 13.16 -11.84
C GLY A 44 -6.11 12.36 -11.10
N PRO A 45 -7.33 12.89 -10.96
CA PRO A 45 -8.44 12.15 -10.39
C PRO A 45 -8.68 10.86 -11.18
N PRO A 46 -8.77 9.69 -10.53
CA PRO A 46 -9.02 8.45 -11.26
C PRO A 46 -10.39 8.48 -11.95
N GLY A 47 -10.45 7.94 -13.18
CA GLY A 47 -11.71 7.65 -13.88
C GLY A 47 -12.28 6.29 -13.43
N ASN A 48 -13.23 5.75 -14.21
CA ASN A 48 -13.85 4.45 -13.88
C ASN A 48 -12.81 3.32 -13.72
N LYS A 49 -11.77 3.35 -14.55
CA LYS A 49 -10.58 2.48 -14.40
C LYS A 49 -9.35 3.25 -14.81
N THR A 50 -8.40 3.36 -13.90
CA THR A 50 -7.16 4.13 -14.09
C THR A 50 -5.97 3.33 -13.60
N TYR A 51 -4.84 3.55 -14.24
CA TYR A 51 -3.60 2.81 -13.99
C TYR A 51 -2.44 3.77 -13.71
N ALA A 52 -1.52 3.33 -12.87
CA ALA A 52 -0.21 3.94 -12.71
C ALA A 52 0.87 2.88 -12.81
N CYS A 53 1.84 3.10 -13.70
CA CYS A 53 2.97 2.19 -13.92
C CYS A 53 4.25 2.82 -13.41
N PHE A 54 5.04 2.01 -12.69
CA PHE A 54 6.35 2.38 -12.19
C PHE A 54 7.34 1.26 -12.48
N VAL A 55 8.55 1.63 -12.93
CA VAL A 55 9.54 0.67 -13.40
C VAL A 55 10.91 0.98 -12.84
N ARG A 56 11.68 -0.04 -12.51
CA ARG A 56 13.10 0.08 -12.18
C ARG A 56 13.88 -1.07 -12.78
N HIS A 57 14.95 -0.73 -13.46
CA HIS A 57 16.03 -1.65 -13.83
C HIS A 57 17.29 -1.19 -13.10
N TYR A 58 17.92 -2.11 -12.39
CA TYR A 58 19.16 -1.84 -11.68
C TYR A 58 20.33 -2.19 -12.58
N ASP A 59 21.17 -1.18 -12.86
CA ASP A 59 22.37 -1.35 -13.66
C ASP A 59 23.44 -2.17 -12.92
N PRO A 60 24.45 -2.71 -13.63
CA PRO A 60 25.52 -3.51 -13.03
C PRO A 60 26.30 -2.78 -11.94
N ASP A 61 26.51 -1.46 -12.09
CA ASP A 61 27.26 -0.67 -11.12
C ASP A 61 26.48 -0.50 -9.81
N HIS A 62 25.15 -0.28 -9.92
CA HIS A 62 24.27 -0.29 -8.75
C HIS A 62 24.34 -1.64 -8.03
N LEU A 63 24.16 -2.74 -8.79
CA LEU A 63 24.16 -4.09 -8.23
C LEU A 63 25.52 -4.49 -7.63
N ALA A 64 26.63 -3.97 -8.15
CA ALA A 64 27.96 -4.18 -7.59
C ALA A 64 28.12 -3.51 -6.22
N ARG A 65 27.51 -2.32 -6.04
CA ARG A 65 27.51 -1.59 -4.76
C ARG A 65 26.52 -2.18 -3.74
N HIS A 66 25.52 -2.94 -4.21
CA HIS A 66 24.51 -3.61 -3.40
C HIS A 66 24.59 -5.14 -3.56
N PRO A 67 25.66 -5.80 -3.04
CA PRO A 67 25.91 -7.21 -3.33
C PRO A 67 24.88 -8.17 -2.74
N LYS A 68 24.12 -7.73 -1.74
CA LYS A 68 23.03 -8.51 -1.11
C LYS A 68 21.68 -8.29 -1.79
N GLN A 69 21.57 -7.36 -2.75
CA GLN A 69 20.34 -7.16 -3.51
C GLN A 69 20.10 -8.35 -4.44
N LYS A 70 18.94 -8.98 -4.26
CA LYS A 70 18.50 -10.12 -5.09
C LYS A 70 17.75 -9.68 -6.33
N VAL A 71 17.05 -8.54 -6.26
CA VAL A 71 16.20 -8.01 -7.32
C VAL A 71 17.02 -7.18 -8.31
N SER A 72 16.96 -7.54 -9.60
CA SER A 72 17.62 -6.82 -10.70
C SER A 72 16.67 -5.90 -11.48
N ALA A 73 15.37 -6.18 -11.45
CA ALA A 73 14.34 -5.29 -11.99
C ALA A 73 13.02 -5.48 -11.25
N MET A 74 12.24 -4.41 -11.20
CA MET A 74 10.91 -4.43 -10.60
C MET A 74 9.97 -3.53 -11.39
N LYS A 75 8.72 -3.96 -11.55
CA LYS A 75 7.63 -3.19 -12.14
C LYS A 75 6.42 -3.24 -11.21
N LEU A 76 5.74 -2.12 -11.09
CA LEU A 76 4.49 -2.01 -10.35
C LEU A 76 3.42 -1.42 -11.26
N LEU A 77 2.31 -2.10 -11.39
CA LEU A 77 1.08 -1.59 -11.98
C LEU A 77 0.05 -1.45 -10.86
N ALA A 78 -0.25 -0.23 -10.46
CA ALA A 78 -1.36 0.08 -9.56
C ALA A 78 -2.63 0.37 -10.38
N THR A 79 -3.77 -0.11 -9.91
CA THR A 79 -5.07 0.09 -10.57
C THR A 79 -6.06 0.65 -9.56
N ALA A 80 -6.85 1.66 -9.98
CA ALA A 80 -8.07 2.09 -9.30
C ALA A 80 -9.24 1.83 -10.25
N GLU A 81 -10.25 1.09 -9.80
CA GLU A 81 -11.42 0.72 -10.61
C GLU A 81 -12.70 0.85 -9.82
N ILE A 82 -13.74 1.45 -10.41
CA ILE A 82 -15.09 1.41 -9.87
C ILE A 82 -15.81 0.24 -10.56
N PRO A 83 -16.08 -0.88 -9.86
CA PRO A 83 -16.87 -1.98 -10.39
C PRO A 83 -18.26 -1.50 -10.78
N SER A 84 -18.87 -2.14 -11.78
CA SER A 84 -20.16 -1.73 -12.34
C SER A 84 -21.32 -1.75 -11.34
N ASP A 85 -21.20 -2.51 -10.28
CA ASP A 85 -22.16 -2.69 -9.18
C ASP A 85 -21.83 -1.86 -7.92
N GLN A 86 -20.75 -1.07 -7.96
CA GLN A 86 -20.25 -0.30 -6.82
C GLN A 86 -20.15 1.20 -7.13
N LYS A 87 -19.99 1.99 -6.06
CA LYS A 87 -19.78 3.45 -6.14
C LYS A 87 -18.43 3.90 -5.59
N THR A 88 -17.64 2.94 -5.13
CA THR A 88 -16.33 3.17 -4.50
C THR A 88 -15.24 2.50 -5.32
N TYR A 89 -14.03 3.05 -5.25
CA TYR A 89 -12.89 2.44 -5.90
C TYR A 89 -12.46 1.17 -5.18
N ASN A 90 -12.17 0.14 -5.98
CA ASN A 90 -11.32 -0.97 -5.59
C ASN A 90 -9.92 -0.68 -6.11
N TYR A 91 -8.94 -0.86 -5.24
CA TYR A 91 -7.54 -0.70 -5.59
C TYR A 91 -6.88 -2.06 -5.65
N SER A 92 -6.03 -2.26 -6.64
CA SER A 92 -5.25 -3.49 -6.78
C SER A 92 -3.85 -3.18 -7.29
N PHE A 93 -2.96 -4.14 -7.11
CA PHE A 93 -1.60 -4.07 -7.63
C PHE A 93 -1.24 -5.32 -8.40
N ARG A 94 -0.32 -5.16 -9.35
CA ARG A 94 0.46 -6.24 -9.95
C ARG A 94 1.93 -5.85 -9.89
N LEU A 95 2.73 -6.75 -9.38
CA LEU A 95 4.17 -6.56 -9.20
C LEU A 95 4.91 -7.58 -10.08
N GLY A 96 5.82 -7.11 -10.90
CA GLY A 96 6.75 -7.96 -11.66
C GLY A 96 8.15 -7.84 -11.08
N VAL A 97 8.81 -8.97 -10.87
CA VAL A 97 10.15 -9.03 -10.26
C VAL A 97 11.07 -9.88 -11.14
N LYS A 98 12.28 -9.38 -11.38
CA LYS A 98 13.40 -10.17 -11.92
C LYS A 98 14.49 -10.29 -10.87
N TYR A 99 14.96 -11.49 -10.70
CA TYR A 99 16.07 -11.77 -9.80
C TYR A 99 17.42 -11.70 -10.52
N ARG A 100 18.45 -11.31 -9.79
CA ARG A 100 19.84 -11.21 -10.29
C ARG A 100 20.44 -12.57 -10.67
N HIS A 101 20.15 -13.58 -9.86
CA HIS A 101 20.78 -14.90 -9.96
C HIS A 101 19.79 -16.04 -10.19
N ARG A 102 18.54 -15.70 -10.52
CA ARG A 102 17.48 -16.68 -10.80
C ARG A 102 16.80 -16.30 -12.11
N PRO A 103 16.84 -17.17 -13.12
CA PRO A 103 16.19 -16.90 -14.40
C PRO A 103 14.67 -16.93 -14.27
N GLY A 104 14.02 -16.17 -15.16
CA GLY A 104 12.58 -16.09 -15.28
C GLY A 104 12.01 -14.78 -14.71
N ASP A 105 10.74 -14.56 -14.99
CA ASP A 105 9.95 -13.44 -14.50
C ASP A 105 9.04 -13.97 -13.38
N PHE A 106 8.91 -13.18 -12.33
CA PHE A 106 8.08 -13.51 -11.17
C PHE A 106 7.05 -12.43 -10.98
N ASP A 107 5.82 -12.82 -10.70
CA ASP A 107 4.70 -11.91 -10.54
C ASP A 107 4.06 -12.08 -9.16
N SER A 108 3.50 -11.00 -8.65
CA SER A 108 2.62 -10.97 -7.49
C SER A 108 1.45 -10.05 -7.78
N SER A 109 0.32 -10.30 -7.16
CA SER A 109 -0.85 -9.44 -7.28
C SER A 109 -1.74 -9.56 -6.06
N GLY A 110 -2.60 -8.57 -5.87
CA GLY A 110 -3.58 -8.57 -4.80
C GLY A 110 -4.29 -7.23 -4.69
N ASP A 111 -5.00 -7.08 -3.59
CA ASP A 111 -5.81 -5.90 -3.33
C ASP A 111 -5.06 -4.88 -2.49
N CYS A 112 -5.47 -3.62 -2.62
CA CYS A 112 -4.89 -2.51 -1.89
C CYS A 112 -5.96 -1.68 -1.19
N GLY A 113 -5.53 -0.96 -0.14
CA GLY A 113 -6.31 0.07 0.51
C GLY A 113 -5.42 1.23 0.93
N HIS A 114 -6.03 2.39 1.19
CA HIS A 114 -5.30 3.50 1.80
C HIS A 114 -4.98 3.16 3.26
N VAL A 115 -3.74 3.36 3.64
CA VAL A 115 -3.26 3.19 5.02
C VAL A 115 -2.51 4.44 5.49
N VAL A 116 -2.55 4.70 6.79
CA VAL A 116 -1.64 5.65 7.42
C VAL A 116 -0.36 4.91 7.73
N ALA A 117 0.75 5.39 7.21
CA ALA A 117 2.04 4.78 7.42
C ALA A 117 2.45 4.79 8.90
N GLU A 118 2.71 3.63 9.46
CA GLU A 118 3.06 3.47 10.89
C GLU A 118 4.34 4.24 11.25
N ASP A 119 5.33 4.25 10.36
CA ASP A 119 6.62 4.90 10.56
C ASP A 119 6.55 6.43 10.61
N THR A 120 5.53 7.04 10.01
CA THR A 120 5.33 8.49 10.00
C THR A 120 4.12 8.95 10.81
N GLY A 121 3.15 8.07 11.03
CA GLY A 121 1.87 8.37 11.70
C GLY A 121 0.95 9.33 10.95
N LYS A 122 1.28 9.72 9.71
CA LYS A 122 0.52 10.75 8.95
C LYS A 122 0.56 10.59 7.43
N GLU A 123 1.60 9.94 6.88
CA GLU A 123 1.72 9.74 5.43
C GLU A 123 0.68 8.72 4.96
N ILE A 124 -0.06 9.05 3.89
CA ILE A 124 -0.96 8.11 3.26
C ILE A 124 -0.19 7.28 2.24
N ARG A 125 -0.40 5.98 2.26
CA ARG A 125 0.16 4.98 1.33
C ARG A 125 -0.94 4.07 0.82
N LEU A 126 -0.67 3.33 -0.26
CA LEU A 126 -1.40 2.11 -0.54
C LEU A 126 -0.72 0.95 0.19
N GLY A 127 -1.41 0.39 1.17
CA GLY A 127 -1.09 -0.91 1.75
C GLY A 127 -1.71 -1.99 0.88
N CYS A 128 -0.89 -2.85 0.31
CA CYS A 128 -1.31 -3.87 -0.63
C CYS A 128 -0.96 -5.25 -0.11
N GLY A 129 -1.90 -6.18 -0.16
CA GLY A 129 -1.76 -7.54 0.33
C GLY A 129 -2.03 -8.60 -0.73
N VAL A 130 -1.34 -9.70 -0.59
CA VAL A 130 -1.61 -10.96 -1.30
C VAL A 130 -2.46 -11.84 -0.40
N ASP A 131 -3.51 -12.44 -0.94
CA ASP A 131 -4.41 -13.31 -0.18
C ASP A 131 -3.69 -14.48 0.52
N CYS A 132 -4.34 -15.07 1.51
CA CYS A 132 -3.87 -16.27 2.22
C CYS A 132 -2.47 -16.11 2.82
N ASP A 133 -2.23 -15.05 3.60
CA ASP A 133 -0.94 -14.78 4.27
C ASP A 133 0.25 -14.59 3.30
N GLY A 134 -0.05 -14.23 2.06
CA GLY A 134 0.96 -13.99 1.02
C GLY A 134 1.88 -12.80 1.27
N GLY A 135 1.68 -12.06 2.37
CA GLY A 135 2.41 -10.85 2.67
C GLY A 135 1.97 -9.66 1.83
N GLY A 136 2.80 -8.64 1.71
CA GLY A 136 2.39 -7.45 0.98
C GLY A 136 3.48 -6.39 0.84
N ILE A 137 3.06 -5.24 0.33
CA ILE A 137 3.88 -4.06 0.12
C ILE A 137 3.15 -2.80 0.57
N ASP A 138 3.92 -1.81 1.04
CA ASP A 138 3.46 -0.44 1.17
C ASP A 138 4.01 0.40 0.02
N VAL A 139 3.14 1.15 -0.62
CA VAL A 139 3.49 2.02 -1.75
C VAL A 139 3.28 3.48 -1.37
N ALA A 140 4.38 4.22 -1.23
CA ALA A 140 4.41 5.66 -1.09
C ALA A 140 4.78 6.33 -2.41
N LEU A 141 4.59 7.65 -2.51
CA LEU A 141 5.08 8.45 -3.62
C LEU A 141 6.23 9.36 -3.19
N SER A 142 7.17 9.58 -4.08
CA SER A 142 8.17 10.64 -3.90
C SER A 142 7.50 12.03 -3.85
N LYS A 143 8.21 13.03 -3.29
CA LYS A 143 7.64 14.39 -3.15
C LYS A 143 7.24 15.03 -4.48
N ASP A 144 7.90 14.65 -5.56
CA ASP A 144 7.66 15.15 -6.92
C ASP A 144 6.76 14.24 -7.76
N ASP A 145 6.18 13.20 -7.15
CA ASP A 145 5.30 12.19 -7.76
C ASP A 145 5.92 11.39 -8.93
N LYS A 146 7.23 11.54 -9.14
CA LYS A 146 7.93 10.88 -10.24
C LYS A 146 8.36 9.45 -9.92
N SER A 147 8.24 9.03 -8.67
CA SER A 147 8.63 7.68 -8.28
C SER A 147 7.69 7.12 -7.24
N ALA A 148 7.47 5.81 -7.29
CA ALA A 148 6.91 5.03 -6.19
C ALA A 148 8.04 4.49 -5.30
N ILE A 149 7.81 4.52 -3.99
CA ILE A 149 8.68 3.95 -2.98
C ILE A 149 7.96 2.74 -2.40
N ILE A 150 8.42 1.56 -2.79
CA ILE A 150 7.87 0.29 -2.31
C ILE A 150 8.64 -0.16 -1.08
N ARG A 151 7.92 -0.48 -0.01
CA ARG A 151 8.45 -1.13 1.18
C ARG A 151 7.82 -2.50 1.30
N LEU A 152 8.62 -3.49 1.60
CA LEU A 152 8.14 -4.83 1.86
C LEU A 152 8.94 -5.48 3.00
N ASP A 153 8.28 -6.36 3.73
CA ASP A 153 8.93 -7.31 4.64
C ASP A 153 8.91 -8.71 4.02
N ARG A 154 7.79 -9.12 3.48
CA ARG A 154 7.60 -10.37 2.76
C ARG A 154 6.48 -10.21 1.74
N ILE A 155 6.67 -10.78 0.55
CA ILE A 155 5.60 -10.94 -0.44
C ILE A 155 5.77 -12.27 -1.18
N THR A 156 4.67 -12.98 -1.39
CA THR A 156 4.65 -14.18 -2.22
C THR A 156 4.70 -13.79 -3.69
N VAL A 157 5.53 -14.48 -4.44
CA VAL A 157 5.70 -14.30 -5.89
C VAL A 157 5.60 -15.65 -6.59
N TRP A 158 5.06 -15.67 -7.79
CA TRP A 158 4.93 -16.86 -8.63
C TRP A 158 5.74 -16.68 -9.90
N GLN A 159 6.40 -17.74 -10.34
CA GLN A 159 7.09 -17.69 -11.62
C GLN A 159 6.06 -17.59 -12.75
N ARG A 160 6.17 -16.54 -13.57
CA ARG A 160 5.28 -16.30 -14.72
C ARG A 160 5.29 -17.53 -15.63
N ASN A 161 4.12 -17.92 -16.13
CA ASN A 161 3.90 -19.12 -16.94
C ASN A 161 4.11 -20.46 -16.23
N LYS A 162 4.24 -20.45 -14.89
CA LYS A 162 4.20 -21.65 -14.05
C LYS A 162 3.22 -21.41 -12.90
N PRO A 163 1.91 -21.44 -13.18
CA PRO A 163 0.89 -21.02 -12.20
C PRO A 163 0.59 -22.04 -11.09
N ASP A 164 1.33 -23.15 -11.02
CA ASP A 164 1.14 -24.14 -9.98
C ASP A 164 1.55 -23.57 -8.62
N ASP A 165 0.74 -23.81 -7.59
CA ASP A 165 0.99 -23.35 -6.22
C ASP A 165 2.36 -23.81 -5.67
N ASP A 166 2.87 -24.94 -6.16
CA ASP A 166 4.21 -25.46 -5.86
C ASP A 166 5.35 -24.56 -6.37
N ALA A 167 5.06 -23.60 -7.28
CA ALA A 167 6.02 -22.65 -7.80
C ALA A 167 6.03 -21.30 -7.05
N ALA A 168 5.22 -21.17 -6.01
CA ALA A 168 5.21 -19.99 -5.17
C ALA A 168 6.52 -19.88 -4.39
N ASP A 169 7.04 -18.67 -4.30
CA ASP A 169 8.24 -18.33 -3.53
C ASP A 169 8.00 -17.06 -2.73
N ALA A 170 8.86 -16.74 -1.79
CA ALA A 170 8.77 -15.53 -1.01
C ALA A 170 9.94 -14.60 -1.32
N LEU A 171 9.64 -13.39 -1.79
CA LEU A 171 10.58 -12.30 -1.74
C LEU A 171 10.57 -11.74 -0.32
N LEU A 172 11.66 -11.99 0.41
CA LEU A 172 11.86 -11.53 1.78
C LEU A 172 12.72 -10.28 1.78
N ALA A 173 12.35 -9.34 2.63
CA ALA A 173 13.20 -8.19 2.94
C ALA A 173 14.61 -8.66 3.33
N GLY A 174 15.59 -8.04 2.72
CA GLY A 174 17.00 -8.27 3.00
C GLY A 174 17.71 -6.94 3.30
N ALA A 175 19.01 -6.99 3.45
CA ALA A 175 19.79 -5.78 3.71
C ALA A 175 19.63 -4.73 2.58
N ASP A 176 19.52 -5.22 1.33
CA ASP A 176 19.42 -4.36 0.13
C ASP A 176 18.08 -4.55 -0.62
N ASP A 177 17.14 -5.37 -0.09
CA ASP A 177 15.84 -5.69 -0.70
C ASP A 177 14.67 -5.35 0.23
N LYS A 178 14.73 -4.23 0.93
CA LYS A 178 13.65 -3.79 1.82
C LYS A 178 12.87 -2.61 1.26
N ILE A 179 13.56 -1.71 0.58
CA ILE A 179 12.98 -0.49 0.01
C ILE A 179 13.43 -0.38 -1.44
N PHE A 180 12.46 -0.25 -2.34
CA PHE A 180 12.71 -0.09 -3.77
C PHE A 180 12.12 1.24 -4.24
N ARG A 181 12.89 1.96 -5.04
CA ARG A 181 12.42 3.15 -5.75
C ARG A 181 12.23 2.81 -7.21
N LEU A 182 10.99 2.95 -7.70
CA LEU A 182 10.63 2.75 -9.09
C LEU A 182 10.23 4.08 -9.70
N ASP A 183 10.70 4.35 -10.90
CA ASP A 183 10.38 5.58 -11.60
C ASP A 183 9.06 5.44 -12.36
N ARG A 184 8.24 6.51 -12.38
CA ARG A 184 6.98 6.54 -13.11
C ARG A 184 7.25 6.34 -14.60
N ALA A 185 6.48 5.48 -15.21
CA ALA A 185 6.62 5.09 -16.61
C ALA A 185 5.27 5.16 -17.34
N ASP A 186 5.32 5.07 -18.65
CA ASP A 186 4.14 4.87 -19.48
C ASP A 186 3.48 3.53 -19.12
N THR A 187 2.15 3.47 -19.12
CA THR A 187 1.42 2.25 -18.75
C THR A 187 1.76 1.06 -19.64
N ARG A 188 2.19 1.32 -20.87
CA ARG A 188 2.67 0.28 -21.82
C ARG A 188 3.87 -0.51 -21.31
N GLU A 189 4.70 0.09 -20.45
CA GLU A 189 5.85 -0.58 -19.82
C GLU A 189 5.44 -1.66 -18.80
N CYS A 190 4.16 -1.67 -18.38
CA CYS A 190 3.63 -2.65 -17.43
C CYS A 190 2.67 -3.66 -18.08
N THR A 191 2.56 -3.68 -19.41
CA THR A 191 1.56 -4.53 -20.11
C THR A 191 1.79 -6.03 -19.91
N GLU A 192 3.03 -6.47 -19.68
CA GLU A 192 3.32 -7.87 -19.41
C GLU A 192 2.77 -8.36 -18.04
N LEU A 193 2.35 -7.45 -17.17
CA LEU A 193 1.72 -7.78 -15.89
C LEU A 193 0.21 -8.04 -16.04
N VAL A 194 -0.35 -7.84 -17.23
CA VAL A 194 -1.76 -7.98 -17.53
C VAL A 194 -2.01 -9.21 -18.36
N THR A 195 -2.82 -10.12 -17.85
CA THR A 195 -3.20 -11.35 -18.54
C THR A 195 -4.54 -11.25 -19.27
N ASP A 196 -5.44 -10.38 -18.80
CA ASP A 196 -6.73 -10.16 -19.46
C ASP A 196 -6.57 -9.38 -20.77
N ARG A 197 -7.10 -9.94 -21.85
CA ARG A 197 -6.95 -9.39 -23.21
C ARG A 197 -7.65 -8.04 -23.39
N LYS A 198 -8.79 -7.81 -22.75
CA LYS A 198 -9.55 -6.55 -22.86
C LYS A 198 -8.81 -5.45 -22.12
N GLU A 199 -8.34 -5.76 -20.93
CA GLU A 199 -7.52 -4.84 -20.12
C GLU A 199 -6.21 -4.49 -20.83
N LEU A 200 -5.54 -5.48 -21.42
CA LEU A 200 -4.33 -5.27 -22.21
C LEU A 200 -4.55 -4.35 -23.42
N ALA A 201 -5.68 -4.49 -24.13
CA ALA A 201 -6.05 -3.60 -25.21
C ALA A 201 -6.26 -2.16 -24.70
N ALA A 202 -6.96 -1.99 -23.58
CA ALA A 202 -7.20 -0.67 -22.97
C ALA A 202 -5.90 0.04 -22.56
N LEU A 203 -4.89 -0.71 -22.05
CA LEU A 203 -3.59 -0.15 -21.68
C LEU A 203 -2.74 0.30 -22.88
N ARG A 204 -2.89 -0.35 -24.02
CA ARG A 204 -2.12 -0.03 -25.24
C ARG A 204 -2.64 1.20 -25.99
N HIS A 205 -3.90 1.59 -25.74
CA HIS A 205 -4.56 2.71 -26.41
C HIS A 205 -4.58 4.00 -25.58
N LYS A 206 -4.04 4.00 -24.38
CA LYS A 206 -3.80 5.20 -23.55
C LYS A 206 -2.40 5.74 -23.77
#